data_5e7f1e55f3322fbdaffb6bed66508b33
#
_entry.id   5e7f1e55f3322fbdaffb6bed66508b33
#
_cell.length_a   1.000
_cell.length_b   1.000
_cell.length_c   1.000
_cell.angle_alpha   90.00
_cell.angle_beta   90.00
_cell.angle_gamma   90.00
#
_symmetry.space_group_name_H-M   'P 1'
#
loop_
_entity.id
_entity.type
_entity.pdbx_description
1 polymer ?
#
loop_
_entity_poly.entity_id
_entity_poly.type
_entity_poly.pdbx_seq_one_letter_code
_entity_poly.pdbx_strand_id
1 'polypeptide(L)'
;LFQLLFVSEDSFIIFKQFRSVIKPTQYIVLLFLLPLLMSACRKKGCTDPIASNYSESAQIDDASCEYLDVTSQLRAEVMTQYADIVYFTYEDCYLEALVMQEKVSSFLESPSQEGLEECREAWMLTRRPFEQAEVFRFYEGPIDGGYSRLSEWMIDPSYIDYVSGDPFSGIIWDSENFKTIDEEELIDANQSEGETKVTIGFHVIEFLLWGEDTASPSQLTPGMRGFNDFAANDSAATDKIRRSQYLEAATSILVADLASLVKDWSSSESGNYRQSFLGMNSTKGFRMILTGMIRSAETELAHNRLRVSLDSLDTEREVSKFSDNTSTDVLMTTIGLRNVFEGKYARVDSSIISGASVLDVASLIDDTLSNEIHDAVNASVKASALILSPFDYRLSEEFAAESSISNTASELENLSKLLIELGRKLGYEIDPTIRTR
;
A
#
# COMPACT_ATOMS: atom_id res chain seq x y z
N LEU A 1 52.71 -36.72 3.46
CA LEU A 1 52.65 -38.06 2.85
C LEU A 1 53.15 -37.96 1.41
N PHE A 2 54.35 -38.53 1.16
CA PHE A 2 55.00 -38.60 -0.18
C PHE A 2 54.18 -39.49 -1.09
N GLN A 3 53.69 -38.94 -2.19
CA GLN A 3 53.21 -39.73 -3.32
C GLN A 3 54.33 -39.77 -4.39
N LEU A 4 54.94 -40.95 -4.55
CA LEU A 4 55.93 -41.26 -5.54
C LEU A 4 55.35 -41.08 -6.95
N LEU A 5 55.89 -40.12 -7.73
CA LEU A 5 55.68 -40.04 -9.17
C LEU A 5 56.44 -41.20 -9.85
N PHE A 6 55.64 -42.13 -10.41
CA PHE A 6 56.21 -43.12 -11.34
C PHE A 6 56.63 -42.40 -12.64
N VAL A 7 57.91 -42.29 -12.85
CA VAL A 7 58.46 -41.85 -14.12
C VAL A 7 58.60 -43.11 -14.99
N SER A 8 57.94 -43.11 -16.16
CA SER A 8 58.02 -44.22 -17.11
C SER A 8 59.44 -44.40 -17.62
N GLU A 9 59.79 -45.65 -18.04
CA GLU A 9 61.15 -46.01 -18.57
C GLU A 9 61.60 -45.12 -19.74
N ASP A 10 60.70 -44.63 -20.56
CA ASP A 10 60.98 -43.74 -21.69
C ASP A 10 61.55 -42.35 -21.25
N SER A 11 61.25 -41.87 -20.08
CA SER A 11 61.79 -40.62 -19.56
C SER A 11 63.29 -40.73 -19.18
N PHE A 12 63.77 -41.94 -18.90
CA PHE A 12 65.18 -42.22 -18.57
C PHE A 12 66.09 -42.20 -19.81
N ILE A 13 65.56 -42.57 -20.98
CA ILE A 13 66.31 -42.60 -22.25
C ILE A 13 66.57 -41.17 -22.74
N ILE A 14 65.57 -40.29 -22.61
CA ILE A 14 65.71 -38.86 -22.98
C ILE A 14 66.74 -38.15 -22.11
N PHE A 15 66.83 -38.46 -20.85
CA PHE A 15 67.83 -37.85 -19.96
C PHE A 15 69.27 -38.28 -20.24
N LYS A 16 69.46 -39.52 -20.76
CA LYS A 16 70.78 -40.02 -21.14
C LYS A 16 71.33 -39.42 -22.45
N GLN A 17 70.43 -39.04 -23.34
CA GLN A 17 70.81 -38.46 -24.64
C GLN A 17 71.12 -36.92 -24.47
N PHE A 18 70.55 -36.27 -23.56
CA PHE A 18 70.85 -34.82 -23.23
C PHE A 18 72.16 -34.60 -22.52
N ARG A 19 72.73 -35.62 -21.85
CA ARG A 19 73.99 -35.46 -21.08
C ARG A 19 75.23 -35.24 -21.96
N SER A 20 75.16 -35.53 -23.26
CA SER A 20 76.29 -35.41 -24.20
C SER A 20 76.37 -34.05 -24.90
N VAL A 21 75.41 -33.16 -24.76
CA VAL A 21 75.32 -31.95 -25.60
C VAL A 21 75.43 -30.65 -24.76
N ILE A 22 75.25 -30.71 -23.45
CA ILE A 22 75.21 -29.48 -22.63
C ILE A 22 76.47 -29.39 -21.72
N LYS A 23 77.26 -28.34 -21.90
CA LYS A 23 78.45 -28.06 -21.07
C LYS A 23 78.00 -27.74 -19.63
N PRO A 24 78.84 -28.06 -18.58
CA PRO A 24 78.46 -27.89 -17.19
C PRO A 24 78.05 -26.44 -16.79
N THR A 25 78.50 -25.44 -17.52
CA THR A 25 78.05 -24.03 -17.37
C THR A 25 76.63 -23.78 -17.79
N GLN A 26 76.03 -24.60 -18.63
CA GLN A 26 74.63 -24.46 -19.10
C GLN A 26 73.64 -25.03 -18.10
N TYR A 27 74.06 -26.00 -17.25
CA TYR A 27 73.18 -26.51 -16.16
C TYR A 27 72.96 -25.47 -15.08
N ILE A 28 73.95 -24.61 -14.81
CA ILE A 28 73.82 -23.53 -13.82
C ILE A 28 72.84 -22.47 -14.28
N VAL A 29 72.80 -22.14 -15.58
CA VAL A 29 71.85 -21.16 -16.13
C VAL A 29 70.42 -21.76 -16.16
N LEU A 30 70.26 -23.06 -16.44
CA LEU A 30 68.94 -23.71 -16.39
C LEU A 30 68.38 -23.81 -14.95
N LEU A 31 69.27 -24.05 -13.96
CA LEU A 31 68.85 -24.12 -12.55
C LEU A 31 68.45 -22.77 -11.98
N PHE A 32 68.93 -21.65 -12.51
CA PHE A 32 68.57 -20.29 -12.11
C PHE A 32 67.31 -19.78 -12.87
N LEU A 33 66.95 -20.36 -14.04
CA LEU A 33 65.77 -20.01 -14.80
C LEU A 33 64.49 -20.74 -14.30
N LEU A 34 64.65 -21.93 -13.67
CA LEU A 34 63.52 -22.72 -13.19
C LEU A 34 62.69 -21.99 -12.08
N PRO A 35 63.31 -21.30 -11.09
CA PRO A 35 62.50 -20.56 -10.11
C PRO A 35 61.85 -19.30 -10.67
N LEU A 36 62.37 -18.69 -11.77
CA LEU A 36 61.68 -17.55 -12.42
C LEU A 36 60.42 -17.97 -13.17
N LEU A 37 60.32 -19.20 -13.68
CA LEU A 37 59.14 -19.74 -14.33
C LEU A 37 58.06 -20.14 -13.35
N MET A 38 58.38 -20.44 -12.09
CA MET A 38 57.40 -20.75 -11.06
C MET A 38 56.77 -19.48 -10.40
N SER A 39 57.39 -18.30 -10.60
CA SER A 39 56.83 -17.02 -10.10
C SER A 39 55.71 -16.48 -11.00
N ALA A 40 55.46 -17.06 -12.20
CA ALA A 40 54.53 -16.54 -13.19
C ALA A 40 53.05 -17.05 -13.05
N CYS A 41 52.79 -17.92 -12.07
CA CYS A 41 51.48 -18.52 -11.89
C CYS A 41 50.84 -18.14 -10.53
N ARG A 42 50.96 -16.89 -10.13
CA ARG A 42 50.13 -16.43 -9.01
C ARG A 42 48.74 -16.12 -9.53
N LYS A 43 47.72 -16.80 -8.95
CA LYS A 43 46.34 -16.61 -9.31
C LYS A 43 45.88 -15.23 -8.84
N LYS A 44 45.35 -14.43 -9.78
CA LYS A 44 44.77 -13.13 -9.49
C LYS A 44 43.28 -13.29 -9.19
N GLY A 45 42.73 -12.43 -8.34
CA GLY A 45 41.32 -12.40 -7.96
C GLY A 45 41.13 -11.58 -6.70
N CYS A 46 39.91 -11.43 -6.25
CA CYS A 46 39.58 -10.75 -5.00
C CYS A 46 40.13 -11.55 -3.81
N THR A 47 40.91 -10.88 -2.94
CA THR A 47 41.51 -11.46 -1.72
C THR A 47 40.83 -11.01 -0.44
N ASP A 48 39.78 -10.18 -0.52
CA ASP A 48 39.04 -9.71 0.65
C ASP A 48 37.96 -10.71 1.02
N PRO A 49 38.00 -11.34 2.21
CA PRO A 49 37.03 -12.32 2.65
C PRO A 49 35.58 -11.78 2.76
N ILE A 50 35.40 -10.44 2.84
CA ILE A 50 34.09 -9.79 2.93
C ILE A 50 33.45 -9.62 1.54
N ALA A 51 34.22 -9.68 0.47
CA ALA A 51 33.71 -9.52 -0.89
C ALA A 51 32.91 -10.75 -1.35
N SER A 52 31.83 -10.52 -2.08
CA SER A 52 30.94 -11.56 -2.62
C SER A 52 31.62 -12.52 -3.59
N ASN A 53 32.67 -12.05 -4.27
CA ASN A 53 33.48 -12.80 -5.22
C ASN A 53 34.87 -13.16 -4.64
N TYR A 54 35.00 -13.23 -3.29
CA TYR A 54 36.22 -13.69 -2.63
C TYR A 54 36.69 -15.03 -3.20
N SER A 55 37.99 -15.12 -3.49
CA SER A 55 38.61 -16.33 -3.97
C SER A 55 39.72 -16.77 -3.04
N GLU A 56 39.49 -17.80 -2.24
CA GLU A 56 40.50 -18.40 -1.34
C GLU A 56 41.81 -18.80 -2.07
N SER A 57 41.69 -19.06 -3.38
CA SER A 57 42.84 -19.44 -4.22
C SER A 57 43.58 -18.25 -4.83
N ALA A 58 43.11 -17.02 -4.69
CA ALA A 58 43.79 -15.81 -5.15
C ALA A 58 44.97 -15.50 -4.23
N GLN A 59 46.14 -15.21 -4.86
CA GLN A 59 47.37 -14.83 -4.18
C GLN A 59 47.77 -13.38 -4.45
N ILE A 60 47.14 -12.73 -5.39
CA ILE A 60 47.34 -11.33 -5.75
C ILE A 60 45.96 -10.72 -5.91
N ASP A 61 45.69 -9.66 -5.16
CA ASP A 61 44.53 -8.84 -5.36
C ASP A 61 44.65 -8.11 -6.70
N ASP A 62 43.65 -8.25 -7.52
CA ASP A 62 43.54 -7.62 -8.85
C ASP A 62 42.52 -6.46 -8.86
N ALA A 63 42.09 -6.03 -7.68
CA ALA A 63 41.03 -5.01 -7.47
C ALA A 63 39.69 -5.38 -8.07
N SER A 64 39.40 -6.68 -8.25
CA SER A 64 38.13 -7.19 -8.74
C SER A 64 37.12 -7.46 -7.62
N CYS A 65 37.41 -7.08 -6.36
CA CYS A 65 36.50 -7.31 -5.24
C CYS A 65 35.16 -6.62 -5.46
N GLU A 66 34.10 -7.43 -5.42
CA GLU A 66 32.70 -6.97 -5.46
C GLU A 66 32.12 -7.06 -4.06
N TYR A 67 31.60 -5.97 -3.55
CA TYR A 67 30.91 -5.96 -2.28
C TYR A 67 29.41 -5.97 -2.49
N LEU A 68 28.70 -6.81 -1.74
CA LEU A 68 27.25 -6.75 -1.71
C LEU A 68 26.84 -5.37 -1.21
N ASP A 69 26.06 -4.67 -1.99
CA ASP A 69 25.38 -3.47 -1.50
C ASP A 69 24.27 -3.93 -0.54
N VAL A 70 24.62 -4.06 0.74
CA VAL A 70 23.69 -4.50 1.80
C VAL A 70 22.43 -3.64 1.81
N THR A 71 22.55 -2.36 1.51
CA THR A 71 21.41 -1.46 1.43
C THR A 71 20.51 -1.82 0.26
N SER A 72 21.07 -2.22 -0.89
CA SER A 72 20.27 -2.65 -2.05
C SER A 72 19.57 -3.98 -1.78
N GLN A 73 20.23 -4.92 -1.12
CA GLN A 73 19.61 -6.19 -0.74
C GLN A 73 18.47 -5.97 0.25
N LEU A 74 18.70 -5.18 1.32
CA LEU A 74 17.68 -4.90 2.32
C LEU A 74 16.46 -4.18 1.70
N ARG A 75 16.68 -3.22 0.78
CA ARG A 75 15.57 -2.60 0.05
C ARG A 75 14.75 -3.61 -0.77
N ALA A 76 15.38 -4.60 -1.38
CA ALA A 76 14.67 -5.65 -2.11
C ALA A 76 13.86 -6.56 -1.18
N GLU A 77 14.38 -6.86 0.01
CA GLU A 77 13.65 -7.59 1.04
C GLU A 77 12.44 -6.78 1.55
N VAL A 78 12.61 -5.47 1.77
CA VAL A 78 11.50 -4.55 2.12
C VAL A 78 10.45 -4.50 1.03
N MET A 79 10.83 -4.46 -0.26
CA MET A 79 9.87 -4.51 -1.37
C MET A 79 9.06 -5.81 -1.35
N THR A 80 9.67 -6.94 -1.01
CA THR A 80 8.98 -8.22 -0.90
C THR A 80 7.98 -8.20 0.24
N GLN A 81 8.39 -7.74 1.41
CA GLN A 81 7.51 -7.62 2.57
C GLN A 81 6.38 -6.61 2.34
N TYR A 82 6.68 -5.47 1.71
CA TYR A 82 5.67 -4.50 1.30
C TYR A 82 4.62 -5.12 0.38
N ALA A 83 5.05 -5.88 -0.62
CA ALA A 83 4.12 -6.56 -1.53
C ALA A 83 3.25 -7.61 -0.83
N ASP A 84 3.77 -8.26 0.23
CA ASP A 84 2.97 -9.16 1.08
C ASP A 84 1.95 -8.37 1.92
N ILE A 85 2.35 -7.24 2.52
CA ILE A 85 1.44 -6.37 3.27
C ILE A 85 0.32 -5.87 2.36
N VAL A 86 0.64 -5.38 1.16
CA VAL A 86 -0.36 -4.90 0.19
C VAL A 86 -1.34 -6.01 -0.17
N TYR A 87 -0.84 -7.19 -0.53
CA TYR A 87 -1.66 -8.34 -0.88
C TYR A 87 -2.63 -8.71 0.23
N PHE A 88 -2.14 -8.91 1.45
CA PHE A 88 -2.97 -9.35 2.56
C PHE A 88 -3.93 -8.27 3.04
N THR A 89 -3.58 -6.99 2.91
CA THR A 89 -4.51 -5.89 3.22
C THR A 89 -5.68 -5.88 2.23
N TYR A 90 -5.43 -6.04 0.92
CA TYR A 90 -6.52 -6.14 -0.06
C TYR A 90 -7.29 -7.46 0.06
N GLU A 91 -6.63 -8.57 0.37
CA GLU A 91 -7.31 -9.84 0.61
C GLU A 91 -8.28 -9.74 1.80
N ASP A 92 -7.87 -9.13 2.92
CA ASP A 92 -8.73 -8.90 4.07
C ASP A 92 -9.90 -7.98 3.72
N CYS A 93 -9.65 -6.89 2.97
CA CYS A 93 -10.71 -6.01 2.49
C CYS A 93 -11.72 -6.76 1.59
N TYR A 94 -11.23 -7.58 0.68
CA TYR A 94 -12.06 -8.40 -0.21
C TYR A 94 -12.91 -9.42 0.57
N LEU A 95 -12.32 -10.09 1.58
CA LEU A 95 -13.04 -11.06 2.42
C LEU A 95 -14.15 -10.38 3.23
N GLU A 96 -13.90 -9.22 3.82
CA GLU A 96 -14.92 -8.44 4.53
C GLU A 96 -16.00 -7.93 3.55
N ALA A 97 -15.62 -7.55 2.31
CA ALA A 97 -16.58 -7.13 1.29
C ALA A 97 -17.51 -8.28 0.84
N LEU A 98 -17.01 -9.51 0.80
CA LEU A 98 -17.86 -10.70 0.56
C LEU A 98 -18.89 -10.91 1.69
N VAL A 99 -18.49 -10.69 2.95
CA VAL A 99 -19.40 -10.73 4.10
C VAL A 99 -20.44 -9.62 3.98
N MET A 100 -20.04 -8.41 3.61
CA MET A 100 -20.96 -7.29 3.37
C MET A 100 -21.95 -7.61 2.25
N GLN A 101 -21.50 -8.20 1.16
CA GLN A 101 -22.37 -8.62 0.04
C GLN A 101 -23.42 -9.65 0.48
N GLU A 102 -23.02 -10.64 1.32
CA GLU A 102 -23.97 -11.62 1.89
C GLU A 102 -25.01 -10.94 2.80
N LYS A 103 -24.59 -9.98 3.64
CA LYS A 103 -25.51 -9.22 4.50
C LYS A 103 -26.48 -8.37 3.67
N VAL A 104 -25.99 -7.67 2.65
CA VAL A 104 -26.82 -6.89 1.73
C VAL A 104 -27.85 -7.79 1.03
N SER A 105 -27.44 -8.93 0.48
CA SER A 105 -28.32 -9.87 -0.19
C SER A 105 -29.42 -10.36 0.75
N SER A 106 -29.06 -10.79 1.96
CA SER A 106 -30.02 -11.24 2.99
C SER A 106 -30.99 -10.14 3.42
N PHE A 107 -30.50 -8.92 3.58
CA PHE A 107 -31.32 -7.75 3.90
C PHE A 107 -32.32 -7.44 2.80
N LEU A 108 -31.91 -7.48 1.53
CA LEU A 108 -32.77 -7.17 0.40
C LEU A 108 -33.85 -8.23 0.15
N GLU A 109 -33.60 -9.50 0.50
CA GLU A 109 -34.60 -10.56 0.50
C GLU A 109 -35.70 -10.33 1.55
N SER A 110 -35.37 -9.80 2.71
CA SER A 110 -36.29 -9.57 3.82
C SER A 110 -35.92 -8.30 4.62
N PRO A 111 -36.22 -7.10 4.09
CA PRO A 111 -35.82 -5.85 4.72
C PRO A 111 -36.32 -5.71 6.16
N SER A 112 -35.40 -5.48 7.08
CA SER A 112 -35.67 -5.27 8.51
C SER A 112 -34.67 -4.28 9.10
N GLN A 113 -34.97 -3.70 10.26
CA GLN A 113 -34.06 -2.80 10.95
C GLN A 113 -32.75 -3.51 11.35
N GLU A 114 -32.86 -4.74 11.83
CA GLU A 114 -31.70 -5.56 12.21
C GLU A 114 -30.81 -5.85 10.99
N GLY A 115 -31.41 -6.23 9.83
CA GLY A 115 -30.65 -6.50 8.60
C GLY A 115 -29.96 -5.24 8.07
N LEU A 116 -30.59 -4.06 8.18
CA LEU A 116 -29.95 -2.79 7.80
C LEU A 116 -28.74 -2.47 8.71
N GLU A 117 -28.87 -2.66 10.02
CA GLU A 117 -27.76 -2.46 10.95
C GLU A 117 -26.61 -3.46 10.70
N GLU A 118 -26.92 -4.72 10.36
CA GLU A 118 -25.89 -5.68 9.96
C GLU A 118 -25.16 -5.28 8.68
N CYS A 119 -25.86 -4.69 7.68
CA CYS A 119 -25.22 -4.15 6.48
C CYS A 119 -24.30 -2.96 6.81
N ARG A 120 -24.73 -2.06 7.69
CA ARG A 120 -23.93 -0.91 8.16
C ARG A 120 -22.67 -1.37 8.87
N GLU A 121 -22.79 -2.32 9.79
CA GLU A 121 -21.65 -2.89 10.50
C GLU A 121 -20.65 -3.55 9.53
N ALA A 122 -21.15 -4.35 8.58
CA ALA A 122 -20.31 -4.99 7.58
C ALA A 122 -19.58 -3.97 6.68
N TRP A 123 -20.24 -2.86 6.31
CA TRP A 123 -19.59 -1.77 5.60
C TRP A 123 -18.43 -1.15 6.44
N MET A 124 -18.67 -0.85 7.71
CA MET A 124 -17.63 -0.33 8.61
C MET A 124 -16.47 -1.29 8.80
N LEU A 125 -16.71 -2.61 8.85
CA LEU A 125 -15.66 -3.62 8.96
C LEU A 125 -14.84 -3.70 7.66
N THR A 126 -15.48 -3.66 6.50
CA THR A 126 -14.79 -3.64 5.19
C THR A 126 -13.94 -2.39 5.02
N ARG A 127 -14.39 -1.27 5.55
CA ARG A 127 -13.69 0.02 5.48
C ARG A 127 -12.34 0.02 6.20
N ARG A 128 -12.22 -0.71 7.31
CA ARG A 128 -10.99 -0.74 8.12
C ARG A 128 -9.73 -1.21 7.39
N PRO A 129 -9.69 -2.36 6.73
CA PRO A 129 -8.53 -2.76 5.93
C PRO A 129 -8.36 -1.86 4.69
N PHE A 130 -9.45 -1.36 4.09
CA PHE A 130 -9.36 -0.46 2.94
C PHE A 130 -8.63 0.84 3.29
N GLU A 131 -8.95 1.48 4.41
CA GLU A 131 -8.28 2.71 4.84
C GLU A 131 -6.78 2.47 5.19
N GLN A 132 -6.41 1.29 5.67
CA GLN A 132 -5.01 0.93 5.82
C GLN A 132 -4.27 0.81 4.48
N ALA A 133 -4.99 0.60 3.37
CA ALA A 133 -4.43 0.54 2.02
C ALA A 133 -4.19 1.92 1.38
N GLU A 134 -4.65 3.03 1.99
CA GLU A 134 -4.43 4.38 1.47
C GLU A 134 -2.94 4.71 1.24
N VAL A 135 -2.05 4.13 2.04
CA VAL A 135 -0.58 4.29 1.90
C VAL A 135 -0.02 3.63 0.63
N PHE A 136 -0.78 2.77 -0.05
CA PHE A 136 -0.38 2.10 -1.30
C PHE A 136 -0.70 2.90 -2.56
N ARG A 137 -1.07 4.17 -2.40
CA ARG A 137 -1.39 5.13 -3.46
C ARG A 137 -0.21 6.04 -3.82
N PHE A 138 -0.43 6.88 -4.82
CA PHE A 138 0.40 8.03 -5.18
C PHE A 138 1.74 7.72 -5.84
N TYR A 139 1.91 6.51 -6.38
CA TYR A 139 3.09 6.10 -7.13
C TYR A 139 2.76 5.39 -8.46
N GLU A 140 1.55 5.59 -8.99
CA GLU A 140 1.03 5.00 -10.24
C GLU A 140 0.90 3.46 -10.14
N GLY A 141 0.49 2.97 -8.97
CA GLY A 141 0.15 1.57 -8.72
C GLY A 141 -1.27 1.21 -9.19
N PRO A 142 -1.69 -0.06 -9.06
CA PRO A 142 -2.99 -0.52 -9.53
C PRO A 142 -4.17 0.26 -8.95
N ILE A 143 -4.11 0.60 -7.67
CA ILE A 143 -5.19 1.35 -7.01
C ILE A 143 -5.32 2.77 -7.54
N ASP A 144 -4.22 3.43 -7.96
CA ASP A 144 -4.28 4.81 -8.44
C ASP A 144 -5.14 4.95 -9.71
N GLY A 145 -5.13 3.92 -10.59
CA GLY A 145 -5.95 3.88 -11.79
C GLY A 145 -7.42 3.55 -11.54
N GLY A 146 -7.75 2.96 -10.41
CA GLY A 146 -9.09 2.50 -10.05
C GLY A 146 -9.72 3.21 -8.84
N TYR A 147 -9.04 4.19 -8.25
CA TYR A 147 -9.47 4.78 -6.98
C TYR A 147 -10.85 5.45 -7.06
N SER A 148 -11.16 6.14 -8.16
CA SER A 148 -12.47 6.78 -8.38
C SER A 148 -13.63 5.77 -8.44
N ARG A 149 -13.34 4.49 -8.65
CA ARG A 149 -14.34 3.41 -8.61
C ARG A 149 -14.53 2.84 -7.20
N LEU A 150 -13.53 2.99 -6.33
CA LEU A 150 -13.51 2.38 -5.00
C LEU A 150 -13.94 3.34 -3.91
N SER A 151 -13.33 4.52 -3.83
CA SER A 151 -13.49 5.42 -2.68
C SER A 151 -13.34 6.90 -3.05
N GLU A 152 -13.89 7.30 -4.20
CA GLU A 152 -14.02 8.74 -4.47
C GLU A 152 -14.95 9.35 -3.42
N TRP A 153 -14.52 10.46 -2.83
CA TRP A 153 -15.27 11.18 -1.82
C TRP A 153 -15.54 12.62 -2.26
N MET A 154 -16.45 13.30 -1.59
CA MET A 154 -17.13 14.48 -2.08
C MET A 154 -18.16 14.11 -3.19
N ILE A 155 -18.88 13.01 -2.96
CA ILE A 155 -19.94 12.61 -3.87
C ILE A 155 -21.14 13.57 -3.77
N ASP A 156 -21.87 13.70 -4.88
CA ASP A 156 -23.15 14.40 -4.90
C ASP A 156 -24.29 13.40 -4.60
N PRO A 157 -24.85 13.38 -3.39
CA PRO A 157 -25.89 12.40 -3.03
C PRO A 157 -27.17 12.59 -3.84
N SER A 158 -27.46 13.82 -4.30
CA SER A 158 -28.64 14.11 -5.12
C SER A 158 -28.57 13.47 -6.52
N TYR A 159 -27.39 13.03 -6.96
CA TYR A 159 -27.23 12.28 -8.20
C TYR A 159 -27.60 10.79 -8.03
N ILE A 160 -27.60 10.29 -6.81
CA ILE A 160 -27.87 8.89 -6.48
C ILE A 160 -29.33 8.67 -6.12
N ASP A 161 -29.83 9.42 -5.13
CA ASP A 161 -31.15 9.25 -4.53
C ASP A 161 -31.68 10.58 -3.97
N TYR A 162 -32.87 10.56 -3.42
CA TYR A 162 -33.49 11.71 -2.78
C TYR A 162 -32.60 12.28 -1.65
N VAL A 163 -32.66 13.60 -1.53
CA VAL A 163 -32.03 14.37 -0.46
C VAL A 163 -33.04 15.35 0.16
N SER A 164 -32.65 15.98 1.27
CA SER A 164 -33.45 17.03 1.90
C SER A 164 -33.74 18.17 0.92
N GLY A 165 -35.01 18.47 0.71
CA GLY A 165 -35.46 19.50 -0.25
C GLY A 165 -35.63 19.02 -1.69
N ASP A 166 -35.17 17.81 -2.05
CA ASP A 166 -35.40 17.20 -3.37
C ASP A 166 -35.77 15.72 -3.26
N PRO A 167 -37.03 15.39 -3.02
CA PRO A 167 -37.50 14.04 -2.71
C PRO A 167 -37.59 13.10 -3.92
N PHE A 168 -37.28 13.57 -5.13
CA PHE A 168 -37.33 12.80 -6.38
C PHE A 168 -36.07 12.92 -7.20
N SER A 169 -34.92 13.22 -6.54
CA SER A 169 -33.62 13.35 -7.19
C SER A 169 -32.95 12.01 -7.44
N GLY A 170 -32.00 12.02 -8.35
CA GLY A 170 -31.02 10.97 -8.58
C GLY A 170 -31.47 9.82 -9.47
N ILE A 171 -30.53 8.95 -9.76
CA ILE A 171 -30.66 7.77 -10.64
C ILE A 171 -31.86 6.89 -10.25
N ILE A 172 -32.13 6.77 -8.95
CA ILE A 172 -33.23 5.95 -8.44
C ILE A 172 -34.59 6.44 -8.95
N TRP A 173 -34.77 7.75 -9.09
CA TRP A 173 -36.00 8.36 -9.54
C TRP A 173 -36.05 8.62 -11.04
N ASP A 174 -34.92 8.63 -11.73
CA ASP A 174 -34.82 8.88 -13.18
C ASP A 174 -34.94 7.57 -13.99
N SER A 175 -36.13 7.09 -14.15
CA SER A 175 -36.41 5.90 -14.97
C SER A 175 -36.45 6.15 -16.48
N GLU A 176 -36.36 7.42 -16.92
CA GLU A 176 -36.24 7.75 -18.33
C GLU A 176 -34.84 7.56 -18.88
N ASN A 177 -33.84 8.08 -18.17
CA ASN A 177 -32.45 7.99 -18.56
C ASN A 177 -31.81 6.68 -18.05
N PHE A 178 -32.16 6.22 -16.85
CA PHE A 178 -31.67 4.97 -16.24
C PHE A 178 -32.81 3.93 -16.25
N LYS A 179 -33.00 3.25 -17.38
CA LYS A 179 -34.10 2.24 -17.54
C LYS A 179 -33.89 1.01 -16.68
N THR A 180 -32.64 0.62 -16.52
CA THR A 180 -32.17 -0.43 -15.61
C THR A 180 -31.25 0.19 -14.60
N ILE A 181 -31.06 -0.46 -13.46
CA ILE A 181 -29.96 -0.16 -12.51
C ILE A 181 -29.22 -1.46 -12.35
N ASP A 182 -28.15 -1.62 -13.12
CA ASP A 182 -27.26 -2.77 -13.09
C ASP A 182 -25.80 -2.32 -13.08
N GLU A 183 -24.88 -3.27 -13.01
CA GLU A 183 -23.45 -3.00 -12.89
C GLU A 183 -22.92 -2.21 -14.11
N GLU A 184 -23.33 -2.54 -15.33
CA GLU A 184 -22.86 -1.89 -16.56
C GLU A 184 -23.30 -0.42 -16.60
N GLU A 185 -24.58 -0.15 -16.33
CA GLU A 185 -25.13 1.20 -16.30
C GLU A 185 -24.44 2.07 -15.24
N LEU A 186 -24.22 1.54 -14.02
CA LEU A 186 -23.56 2.29 -12.95
C LEU A 186 -22.09 2.57 -13.24
N ILE A 187 -21.37 1.63 -13.85
CA ILE A 187 -19.98 1.83 -14.24
C ILE A 187 -19.87 2.89 -15.33
N ASP A 188 -20.75 2.85 -16.34
CA ASP A 188 -20.73 3.81 -17.44
C ASP A 188 -21.13 5.22 -16.99
N ALA A 189 -22.02 5.33 -16.01
CA ALA A 189 -22.46 6.61 -15.45
C ALA A 189 -21.43 7.24 -14.50
N ASN A 190 -20.47 6.45 -13.95
CA ASN A 190 -19.54 6.93 -12.93
C ASN A 190 -18.69 8.10 -13.44
N GLN A 191 -18.86 9.27 -12.83
CA GLN A 191 -18.19 10.53 -13.18
C GLN A 191 -18.40 11.02 -14.63
N SER A 192 -19.35 10.42 -15.37
CA SER A 192 -19.60 10.80 -16.77
C SER A 192 -20.14 12.23 -16.93
N GLU A 193 -20.79 12.76 -15.91
CA GLU A 193 -21.39 14.12 -15.88
C GLU A 193 -20.65 15.09 -14.95
N GLY A 194 -19.51 14.69 -14.37
CA GLY A 194 -18.70 15.53 -13.50
C GLY A 194 -18.04 14.74 -12.35
N GLU A 195 -16.99 15.28 -11.78
CA GLU A 195 -16.15 14.63 -10.79
C GLU A 195 -16.92 14.14 -9.54
N THR A 196 -17.95 14.90 -9.10
CA THR A 196 -18.77 14.54 -7.94
C THR A 196 -19.95 13.62 -8.28
N LYS A 197 -20.22 13.36 -9.56
CA LYS A 197 -21.29 12.48 -10.03
C LYS A 197 -20.86 11.00 -9.97
N VAL A 198 -20.53 10.58 -8.76
CA VAL A 198 -20.02 9.24 -8.46
C VAL A 198 -21.20 8.29 -8.26
N THR A 199 -21.16 7.12 -8.90
CA THR A 199 -22.25 6.13 -8.90
C THR A 199 -21.88 4.79 -8.28
N ILE A 200 -20.60 4.57 -7.92
CA ILE A 200 -20.08 3.31 -7.39
C ILE A 200 -19.07 3.56 -6.27
N GLY A 201 -18.71 2.53 -5.55
CA GLY A 201 -17.69 2.57 -4.50
C GLY A 201 -18.27 2.73 -3.09
N PHE A 202 -17.36 2.84 -2.11
CA PHE A 202 -17.69 2.83 -0.69
C PHE A 202 -18.69 3.91 -0.29
N HIS A 203 -18.52 5.16 -0.72
CA HIS A 203 -19.35 6.28 -0.27
C HIS A 203 -20.74 6.28 -0.90
N VAL A 204 -20.91 5.64 -2.07
CA VAL A 204 -22.24 5.40 -2.65
C VAL A 204 -23.00 4.36 -1.84
N ILE A 205 -22.34 3.26 -1.46
CA ILE A 205 -22.93 2.24 -0.59
C ILE A 205 -23.25 2.83 0.78
N GLU A 206 -22.35 3.63 1.34
CA GLU A 206 -22.57 4.38 2.57
C GLU A 206 -23.84 5.23 2.50
N PHE A 207 -23.98 6.08 1.47
CA PHE A 207 -25.17 6.90 1.29
C PHE A 207 -26.43 6.07 1.11
N LEU A 208 -26.39 4.96 0.37
CA LEU A 208 -27.55 4.07 0.22
C LEU A 208 -27.98 3.46 1.55
N LEU A 209 -27.03 3.14 2.45
CA LEU A 209 -27.34 2.52 3.75
C LEU A 209 -27.76 3.53 4.83
N TRP A 210 -27.14 4.72 4.87
CA TRP A 210 -27.41 5.72 5.93
C TRP A 210 -28.33 6.85 5.47
N GLY A 211 -28.37 7.15 4.16
CA GLY A 211 -29.01 8.36 3.66
C GLY A 211 -28.18 9.61 3.97
N GLU A 212 -28.76 10.76 3.69
CA GLU A 212 -28.15 12.05 4.04
C GLU A 212 -28.12 12.23 5.57
N ASP A 213 -27.01 12.70 6.09
CA ASP A 213 -26.95 13.19 7.46
C ASP A 213 -27.45 14.63 7.50
N THR A 214 -28.63 14.80 8.03
CA THR A 214 -29.30 16.10 8.23
C THR A 214 -29.32 16.52 9.70
N ALA A 215 -28.74 15.73 10.57
CA ALA A 215 -28.66 16.03 11.99
C ALA A 215 -27.73 17.23 12.22
N SER A 216 -27.96 17.99 13.28
CA SER A 216 -26.95 18.93 13.70
C SER A 216 -25.78 18.15 14.35
N PRO A 217 -24.52 18.59 14.18
CA PRO A 217 -23.36 17.90 14.77
C PRO A 217 -23.49 17.60 16.27
N SER A 218 -24.22 18.44 17.00
CA SER A 218 -24.48 18.26 18.45
C SER A 218 -25.45 17.12 18.80
N GLN A 219 -26.14 16.54 17.82
CA GLN A 219 -27.00 15.38 18.02
C GLN A 219 -26.23 14.07 18.03
N LEU A 220 -25.00 14.07 17.53
CA LEU A 220 -24.07 12.93 17.52
C LEU A 220 -24.68 11.68 16.86
N THR A 221 -25.37 11.86 15.74
CA THR A 221 -26.07 10.79 15.02
C THR A 221 -25.77 10.85 13.53
N PRO A 222 -25.39 9.72 12.90
CA PRO A 222 -25.22 9.61 11.46
C PRO A 222 -26.56 9.71 10.72
N GLY A 223 -26.52 9.58 9.40
CA GLY A 223 -27.69 9.47 8.56
C GLY A 223 -28.67 8.39 9.03
N MET A 224 -29.96 8.67 8.96
CA MET A 224 -31.02 7.88 9.61
C MET A 224 -31.98 7.21 8.60
N ARG A 225 -31.49 6.77 7.44
CA ARG A 225 -32.31 6.02 6.47
C ARG A 225 -32.90 4.78 7.13
N GLY A 226 -34.20 4.59 6.96
CA GLY A 226 -34.91 3.44 7.53
C GLY A 226 -34.96 2.26 6.56
N PHE A 227 -35.06 1.03 7.07
CA PHE A 227 -35.22 -0.18 6.25
C PHE A 227 -36.49 -0.15 5.35
N ASN A 228 -37.50 0.68 5.70
CA ASN A 228 -38.70 0.84 4.91
C ASN A 228 -38.45 1.40 3.50
N ASP A 229 -37.30 2.03 3.27
CA ASP A 229 -36.88 2.53 1.96
C ASP A 229 -36.49 1.40 0.99
N PHE A 230 -36.32 0.21 1.51
CA PHE A 230 -36.03 -1.01 0.76
C PHE A 230 -37.21 -2.02 0.76
N ALA A 231 -38.18 -1.83 1.66
CA ALA A 231 -39.30 -2.73 1.81
C ALA A 231 -40.38 -2.44 0.77
N ALA A 232 -40.29 -3.04 -0.42
CA ALA A 232 -41.31 -2.95 -1.46
C ALA A 232 -42.45 -3.90 -1.15
N ASN A 233 -43.60 -3.36 -0.78
CA ASN A 233 -44.80 -4.16 -0.46
C ASN A 233 -45.59 -4.60 -1.71
N ASP A 234 -45.38 -3.93 -2.83
CA ASP A 234 -45.96 -4.25 -4.14
C ASP A 234 -45.10 -3.70 -5.28
N SER A 235 -45.46 -4.05 -6.52
CA SER A 235 -44.74 -3.62 -7.73
C SER A 235 -44.87 -2.10 -8.04
N ALA A 236 -45.72 -1.36 -7.31
CA ALA A 236 -45.85 0.08 -7.46
C ALA A 236 -44.82 0.86 -6.66
N ALA A 237 -44.14 0.20 -5.74
CA ALA A 237 -43.01 0.78 -4.97
C ALA A 237 -41.72 0.76 -5.80
N THR A 238 -41.71 1.40 -6.97
CA THR A 238 -40.63 1.35 -7.95
C THR A 238 -39.33 1.94 -7.44
N ASP A 239 -39.36 3.01 -6.65
CA ASP A 239 -38.19 3.63 -6.00
C ASP A 239 -37.47 2.67 -5.06
N LYS A 240 -38.22 1.91 -4.26
CA LYS A 240 -37.67 0.93 -3.32
C LYS A 240 -37.00 -0.25 -4.03
N ILE A 241 -37.66 -0.74 -5.10
CA ILE A 241 -37.08 -1.79 -5.95
C ILE A 241 -35.81 -1.30 -6.60
N ARG A 242 -35.80 -0.10 -7.16
CA ARG A 242 -34.64 0.49 -7.81
C ARG A 242 -33.48 0.77 -6.82
N ARG A 243 -33.80 1.21 -5.61
CA ARG A 243 -32.80 1.40 -4.54
C ARG A 243 -32.19 0.07 -4.13
N SER A 244 -32.98 -0.99 -4.04
CA SER A 244 -32.48 -2.34 -3.78
C SER A 244 -31.55 -2.84 -4.88
N GLN A 245 -31.94 -2.66 -6.16
CA GLN A 245 -31.09 -2.99 -7.31
C GLN A 245 -29.77 -2.20 -7.28
N TYR A 246 -29.83 -0.92 -6.93
CA TYR A 246 -28.65 -0.07 -6.85
C TYR A 246 -27.67 -0.56 -5.75
N LEU A 247 -28.17 -0.81 -4.55
CA LEU A 247 -27.34 -1.29 -3.44
C LEU A 247 -26.69 -2.65 -3.78
N GLU A 248 -27.45 -3.56 -4.39
CA GLU A 248 -26.94 -4.86 -4.84
C GLU A 248 -25.84 -4.70 -5.89
N ALA A 249 -26.09 -3.91 -6.95
CA ALA A 249 -25.12 -3.69 -8.03
C ALA A 249 -23.86 -2.97 -7.55
N ALA A 250 -24.01 -1.89 -6.76
CA ALA A 250 -22.86 -1.15 -6.21
C ALA A 250 -21.98 -2.03 -5.32
N THR A 251 -22.60 -2.90 -4.51
CA THR A 251 -21.87 -3.85 -3.66
C THR A 251 -21.13 -4.90 -4.50
N SER A 252 -21.77 -5.44 -5.54
CA SER A 252 -21.15 -6.40 -6.47
C SER A 252 -19.95 -5.80 -7.19
N ILE A 253 -20.06 -4.55 -7.67
CA ILE A 253 -18.95 -3.83 -8.31
C ILE A 253 -17.78 -3.65 -7.35
N LEU A 254 -18.04 -3.24 -6.11
CA LEU A 254 -16.98 -3.06 -5.11
C LEU A 254 -16.24 -4.37 -4.84
N VAL A 255 -16.95 -5.48 -4.69
CA VAL A 255 -16.35 -6.82 -4.51
C VAL A 255 -15.48 -7.20 -5.72
N ALA A 256 -15.96 -6.96 -6.94
CA ALA A 256 -15.20 -7.26 -8.15
C ALA A 256 -13.93 -6.39 -8.30
N ASP A 257 -14.02 -5.10 -7.98
CA ASP A 257 -12.87 -4.19 -8.03
C ASP A 257 -11.81 -4.55 -6.97
N LEU A 258 -12.22 -4.93 -5.75
CA LEU A 258 -11.31 -5.43 -4.71
C LEU A 258 -10.67 -6.77 -5.11
N ALA A 259 -11.43 -7.69 -5.72
CA ALA A 259 -10.87 -8.94 -6.25
C ALA A 259 -9.80 -8.69 -7.32
N SER A 260 -9.94 -7.65 -8.14
CA SER A 260 -8.94 -7.25 -9.12
C SER A 260 -7.65 -6.80 -8.43
N LEU A 261 -7.72 -5.99 -7.38
CA LEU A 261 -6.54 -5.56 -6.60
C LEU A 261 -5.83 -6.75 -5.94
N VAL A 262 -6.58 -7.70 -5.38
CA VAL A 262 -6.02 -8.95 -4.84
C VAL A 262 -5.24 -9.70 -5.92
N LYS A 263 -5.80 -9.84 -7.11
CA LYS A 263 -5.16 -10.50 -8.25
C LYS A 263 -3.88 -9.79 -8.69
N ASP A 264 -3.90 -8.46 -8.74
CA ASP A 264 -2.74 -7.65 -9.10
C ASP A 264 -1.55 -7.84 -8.16
N TRP A 265 -1.80 -8.14 -6.90
CA TRP A 265 -0.76 -8.32 -5.88
C TRP A 265 -0.54 -9.79 -5.45
N SER A 266 -1.27 -10.73 -6.01
CA SER A 266 -1.14 -12.16 -5.68
C SER A 266 0.23 -12.72 -6.09
N SER A 267 0.84 -13.51 -5.23
CA SER A 267 2.08 -14.24 -5.53
C SER A 267 1.83 -15.48 -6.40
N SER A 268 0.58 -15.95 -6.50
CA SER A 268 0.20 -17.12 -7.32
C SER A 268 -0.08 -16.78 -8.78
N GLU A 269 -0.27 -15.49 -9.10
CA GLU A 269 -0.56 -15.02 -10.46
C GLU A 269 0.71 -14.60 -11.18
N SER A 270 0.83 -14.96 -12.46
CA SER A 270 1.94 -14.55 -13.32
C SER A 270 1.57 -13.35 -14.19
N GLY A 271 2.54 -12.47 -14.43
CA GLY A 271 2.36 -11.29 -15.28
C GLY A 271 1.58 -10.15 -14.66
N ASN A 272 1.30 -10.22 -13.35
CA ASN A 272 0.58 -9.19 -12.61
C ASN A 272 1.50 -8.03 -12.16
N TYR A 273 0.92 -7.05 -11.47
CA TYR A 273 1.67 -5.89 -11.00
C TYR A 273 2.74 -6.25 -9.95
N ARG A 274 2.44 -7.18 -9.02
CA ARG A 274 3.42 -7.67 -8.03
C ARG A 274 4.70 -8.14 -8.69
N GLN A 275 4.60 -8.95 -9.74
CA GLN A 275 5.78 -9.44 -10.46
C GLN A 275 6.59 -8.29 -11.08
N SER A 276 5.90 -7.32 -11.67
CA SER A 276 6.52 -6.11 -12.24
C SER A 276 7.18 -5.25 -11.16
N PHE A 277 6.53 -5.06 -10.01
CA PHE A 277 7.04 -4.31 -8.87
C PHE A 277 8.30 -4.96 -8.28
N LEU A 278 8.28 -6.26 -8.01
CA LEU A 278 9.43 -7.00 -7.47
C LEU A 278 10.58 -7.13 -8.47
N GLY A 279 10.30 -7.06 -9.77
CA GLY A 279 11.30 -7.04 -10.83
C GLY A 279 12.00 -5.67 -11.02
N MET A 280 11.56 -4.63 -10.34
CA MET A 280 12.18 -3.31 -10.43
C MET A 280 13.52 -3.27 -9.70
N ASN A 281 14.38 -2.31 -10.11
CA ASN A 281 15.54 -1.95 -9.30
C ASN A 281 15.10 -1.52 -7.89
N SER A 282 15.77 -2.05 -6.85
CA SER A 282 15.38 -1.84 -5.45
C SER A 282 15.39 -0.36 -5.02
N THR A 283 16.24 0.48 -5.62
CA THR A 283 16.22 1.93 -5.41
C THR A 283 14.91 2.55 -5.88
N LYS A 284 14.42 2.14 -7.08
CA LYS A 284 13.15 2.63 -7.63
C LYS A 284 11.96 2.16 -6.80
N GLY A 285 11.87 0.87 -6.51
CA GLY A 285 10.76 0.31 -5.75
C GLY A 285 10.67 0.87 -4.34
N PHE A 286 11.80 0.98 -3.63
CA PHE A 286 11.83 1.58 -2.29
C PHE A 286 11.45 3.07 -2.31
N ARG A 287 11.90 3.83 -3.34
CA ARG A 287 11.45 5.22 -3.53
C ARG A 287 9.94 5.32 -3.72
N MET A 288 9.31 4.38 -4.44
CA MET A 288 7.85 4.34 -4.59
C MET A 288 7.14 4.13 -3.25
N ILE A 289 7.64 3.21 -2.42
CA ILE A 289 7.13 2.98 -1.05
C ILE A 289 7.19 4.28 -0.24
N LEU A 290 8.36 4.94 -0.19
CA LEU A 290 8.50 6.22 0.53
C LEU A 290 7.60 7.31 -0.05
N THR A 291 7.39 7.35 -1.37
CA THR A 291 6.50 8.32 -2.01
C THR A 291 5.06 8.12 -1.56
N GLY A 292 4.57 6.87 -1.51
CA GLY A 292 3.25 6.54 -0.98
C GLY A 292 3.09 7.00 0.46
N MET A 293 4.04 6.67 1.33
CA MET A 293 4.01 7.08 2.74
C MET A 293 4.00 8.61 2.93
N ILE A 294 4.89 9.32 2.23
CA ILE A 294 5.02 10.78 2.35
C ILE A 294 3.74 11.48 1.87
N ARG A 295 3.24 11.11 0.71
CA ARG A 295 2.04 11.74 0.12
C ARG A 295 0.77 11.40 0.86
N SER A 296 0.64 10.17 1.35
CA SER A 296 -0.48 9.77 2.20
C SER A 296 -0.47 10.56 3.52
N ALA A 297 0.68 10.72 4.17
CA ALA A 297 0.78 11.48 5.42
C ALA A 297 0.56 12.99 5.23
N GLU A 298 1.29 13.62 4.28
CA GLU A 298 1.31 15.08 4.11
C GLU A 298 0.09 15.59 3.37
N THR A 299 -0.09 15.13 2.11
CA THR A 299 -1.07 15.73 1.23
C THR A 299 -2.46 15.17 1.47
N GLU A 300 -2.59 13.84 1.52
CA GLU A 300 -3.91 13.24 1.63
C GLU A 300 -4.48 13.41 3.03
N LEU A 301 -3.78 12.91 4.05
CA LEU A 301 -4.34 12.86 5.38
C LEU A 301 -4.23 14.21 6.10
N ALA A 302 -2.99 14.74 6.25
CA ALA A 302 -2.81 15.97 7.00
C ALA A 302 -3.46 17.18 6.31
N HIS A 303 -3.26 17.36 5.00
CA HIS A 303 -3.76 18.53 4.29
C HIS A 303 -5.23 18.36 3.86
N ASN A 304 -5.53 17.41 2.95
CA ASN A 304 -6.84 17.34 2.30
C ASN A 304 -7.96 16.96 3.28
N ARG A 305 -7.71 15.95 4.14
CA ARG A 305 -8.74 15.44 5.04
C ARG A 305 -8.84 16.23 6.36
N LEU A 306 -7.72 16.70 6.92
CA LEU A 306 -7.72 17.33 8.25
C LEU A 306 -7.62 18.84 8.19
N ARG A 307 -6.56 19.43 7.56
CA ARG A 307 -6.37 20.91 7.57
C ARG A 307 -7.45 21.63 6.80
N VAL A 308 -7.80 21.15 5.60
CA VAL A 308 -8.84 21.80 4.78
C VAL A 308 -10.20 21.79 5.50
N SER A 309 -10.56 20.71 6.18
CA SER A 309 -11.79 20.64 6.98
C SER A 309 -11.75 21.59 8.19
N LEU A 310 -10.61 21.68 8.89
CA LEU A 310 -10.42 22.62 9.99
C LEU A 310 -10.48 24.08 9.56
N ASP A 311 -9.81 24.42 8.46
CA ASP A 311 -9.72 25.82 7.99
C ASP A 311 -11.07 26.33 7.46
N SER A 312 -11.86 25.45 6.85
CA SER A 312 -13.18 25.80 6.32
C SER A 312 -14.30 25.66 7.35
N LEU A 313 -14.11 24.86 8.40
CA LEU A 313 -15.16 24.41 9.33
C LEU A 313 -16.38 23.81 8.58
N ASP A 314 -16.10 23.18 7.44
CA ASP A 314 -17.08 22.65 6.52
C ASP A 314 -17.26 21.14 6.79
N THR A 315 -18.35 20.79 7.44
CA THR A 315 -18.71 19.41 7.77
C THR A 315 -18.99 18.57 6.52
N GLU A 316 -19.34 19.21 5.38
CA GLU A 316 -19.52 18.50 4.11
C GLU A 316 -18.20 17.94 3.52
N ARG A 317 -17.04 18.38 4.04
CA ARG A 317 -15.73 17.87 3.67
C ARG A 317 -15.30 16.65 4.48
N GLU A 318 -16.16 16.12 5.29
CA GLU A 318 -15.95 14.85 5.97
C GLU A 318 -15.96 13.69 4.98
N VAL A 319 -15.00 12.77 5.10
CA VAL A 319 -14.81 11.68 4.13
C VAL A 319 -15.98 10.69 4.17
N SER A 320 -16.28 10.16 5.36
CA SER A 320 -17.41 9.24 5.60
C SER A 320 -18.53 9.95 6.37
N LYS A 321 -19.09 10.98 5.72
CA LYS A 321 -20.04 11.91 6.35
C LYS A 321 -21.42 11.33 6.61
N PHE A 322 -21.80 10.27 5.90
CA PHE A 322 -23.14 9.70 6.08
C PHE A 322 -23.20 8.73 7.27
N SER A 323 -22.07 8.13 7.59
CA SER A 323 -21.93 7.10 8.65
C SER A 323 -21.24 7.61 9.93
N ASP A 324 -20.72 8.84 9.96
CA ASP A 324 -19.83 9.37 11.01
C ASP A 324 -18.54 8.54 11.23
N ASN A 325 -18.07 7.82 10.19
CA ASN A 325 -16.94 6.90 10.31
C ASN A 325 -15.57 7.58 10.10
N THR A 326 -15.51 8.85 9.75
CA THR A 326 -14.26 9.57 9.38
C THR A 326 -13.17 9.47 10.44
N SER A 327 -13.51 9.51 11.72
CA SER A 327 -12.51 9.34 12.80
C SER A 327 -11.83 7.97 12.74
N THR A 328 -12.57 6.92 12.39
CA THR A 328 -12.02 5.58 12.17
C THR A 328 -11.16 5.54 10.91
N ASP A 329 -11.59 6.17 9.83
CA ASP A 329 -10.83 6.22 8.58
C ASP A 329 -9.45 6.86 8.79
N VAL A 330 -9.39 8.01 9.47
CA VAL A 330 -8.14 8.68 9.83
C VAL A 330 -7.21 7.78 10.66
N LEU A 331 -7.76 7.09 11.65
CA LEU A 331 -6.98 6.16 12.49
C LEU A 331 -6.44 4.99 11.65
N MET A 332 -7.29 4.38 10.81
CA MET A 332 -6.88 3.22 10.01
C MET A 332 -5.83 3.60 8.95
N THR A 333 -5.97 4.75 8.29
CA THR A 333 -4.93 5.26 7.37
C THR A 333 -3.59 5.46 8.08
N THR A 334 -3.61 6.02 9.29
CA THR A 334 -2.38 6.22 10.09
C THR A 334 -1.78 4.88 10.54
N ILE A 335 -2.61 3.87 10.85
CA ILE A 335 -2.15 2.50 11.11
C ILE A 335 -1.52 1.90 9.84
N GLY A 336 -2.06 2.15 8.66
CA GLY A 336 -1.46 1.74 7.39
C GLY A 336 -0.04 2.29 7.20
N LEU A 337 0.20 3.56 7.51
CA LEU A 337 1.53 4.16 7.51
C LEU A 337 2.49 3.41 8.47
N ARG A 338 2.04 3.11 9.70
CA ARG A 338 2.82 2.33 10.67
C ARG A 338 3.12 0.92 10.15
N ASN A 339 2.14 0.25 9.56
CA ASN A 339 2.32 -1.11 9.04
C ASN A 339 3.43 -1.18 8.00
N VAL A 340 3.47 -0.23 7.07
CA VAL A 340 4.53 -0.14 6.05
C VAL A 340 5.88 0.21 6.69
N PHE A 341 5.90 1.15 7.63
CA PHE A 341 7.13 1.56 8.29
C PHE A 341 7.77 0.42 9.09
N GLU A 342 6.96 -0.31 9.86
CA GLU A 342 7.42 -1.43 10.70
C GLU A 342 7.54 -2.77 9.94
N GLY A 343 7.10 -2.84 8.68
CA GLY A 343 7.08 -4.09 7.91
C GLY A 343 6.12 -5.12 8.51
N LYS A 344 4.99 -4.70 9.09
CA LYS A 344 4.11 -5.57 9.88
C LYS A 344 2.64 -5.25 9.62
N TYR A 345 1.83 -6.29 9.42
CA TYR A 345 0.38 -6.17 9.27
C TYR A 345 -0.33 -7.22 10.11
N ALA A 346 -1.33 -6.78 10.89
CA ALA A 346 -2.22 -7.68 11.64
C ALA A 346 -3.51 -7.87 10.83
N ARG A 347 -3.75 -9.10 10.39
CA ARG A 347 -4.90 -9.48 9.59
C ARG A 347 -6.20 -9.54 10.40
N VAL A 348 -7.32 -9.55 9.70
CA VAL A 348 -8.67 -9.67 10.31
C VAL A 348 -8.84 -11.00 11.06
N ASP A 349 -8.16 -12.07 10.67
CA ASP A 349 -8.13 -13.36 11.38
C ASP A 349 -7.16 -13.40 12.58
N SER A 350 -6.56 -12.27 12.92
CA SER A 350 -5.56 -12.08 13.98
C SER A 350 -4.19 -12.71 13.70
N SER A 351 -3.93 -13.23 12.50
CA SER A 351 -2.59 -13.60 12.09
C SER A 351 -1.73 -12.36 11.81
N ILE A 352 -0.41 -12.51 11.89
CA ILE A 352 0.52 -11.40 11.74
C ILE A 352 1.47 -11.68 10.58
N ILE A 353 1.53 -10.76 9.63
CA ILE A 353 2.52 -10.72 8.57
C ILE A 353 3.65 -9.80 9.03
N SER A 354 4.89 -10.26 8.97
CA SER A 354 6.06 -9.44 9.37
C SER A 354 7.32 -9.85 8.63
N GLY A 355 8.18 -8.87 8.33
CA GLY A 355 9.45 -9.07 7.63
C GLY A 355 10.29 -7.80 7.61
N ALA A 356 11.19 -7.69 6.63
CA ALA A 356 12.04 -6.51 6.45
C ALA A 356 11.22 -5.23 6.26
N SER A 357 11.69 -4.12 6.82
CA SER A 357 10.90 -2.91 7.02
C SER A 357 11.62 -1.64 6.55
N VAL A 358 10.87 -0.57 6.37
CA VAL A 358 11.44 0.78 6.16
C VAL A 358 12.26 1.19 7.38
N LEU A 359 11.85 0.80 8.59
CA LEU A 359 12.59 0.99 9.83
C LEU A 359 14.01 0.38 9.75
N ASP A 360 14.16 -0.84 9.22
CA ASP A 360 15.47 -1.49 9.10
C ASP A 360 16.38 -0.72 8.14
N VAL A 361 15.86 -0.24 7.02
CA VAL A 361 16.64 0.61 6.09
C VAL A 361 17.00 1.94 6.74
N ALA A 362 16.07 2.57 7.45
CA ALA A 362 16.32 3.82 8.17
C ALA A 362 17.42 3.65 9.22
N SER A 363 17.37 2.58 10.02
CA SER A 363 18.37 2.26 11.05
C SER A 363 19.76 2.01 10.44
N LEU A 364 19.82 1.38 9.28
CA LEU A 364 21.09 1.16 8.58
C LEU A 364 21.73 2.46 8.08
N ILE A 365 20.91 3.46 7.72
CA ILE A 365 21.36 4.75 7.18
C ILE A 365 21.67 5.74 8.31
N ASP A 366 20.78 5.85 9.30
CA ASP A 366 20.90 6.79 10.42
C ASP A 366 20.00 6.32 11.57
N ASP A 367 20.60 5.72 12.59
CA ASP A 367 19.89 5.17 13.74
C ASP A 367 19.12 6.24 14.54
N THR A 368 19.64 7.46 14.62
CA THR A 368 18.95 8.57 15.28
C THR A 368 17.70 8.98 14.53
N LEU A 369 17.80 9.20 13.22
CA LEU A 369 16.66 9.52 12.36
C LEU A 369 15.63 8.39 12.35
N SER A 370 16.07 7.13 12.37
CA SER A 370 15.18 5.96 12.45
C SER A 370 14.31 6.00 13.71
N ASN A 371 14.90 6.29 14.86
CA ASN A 371 14.18 6.43 16.12
C ASN A 371 13.20 7.62 16.09
N GLU A 372 13.62 8.76 15.52
CA GLU A 372 12.74 9.93 15.36
C GLU A 372 11.53 9.62 14.47
N ILE A 373 11.72 8.89 13.36
CA ILE A 373 10.60 8.47 12.50
C ILE A 373 9.68 7.50 13.25
N HIS A 374 10.24 6.52 13.97
CA HIS A 374 9.45 5.57 14.74
C HIS A 374 8.60 6.27 15.82
N ASP A 375 9.17 7.23 16.53
CA ASP A 375 8.44 8.04 17.51
C ASP A 375 7.33 8.86 16.84
N ALA A 376 7.60 9.48 15.67
CA ALA A 376 6.61 10.26 14.92
C ALA A 376 5.46 9.39 14.39
N VAL A 377 5.74 8.17 13.91
CA VAL A 377 4.71 7.20 13.50
C VAL A 377 3.80 6.87 14.68
N ASN A 378 4.38 6.55 15.84
CA ASN A 378 3.61 6.22 17.04
C ASN A 378 2.83 7.42 17.59
N ALA A 379 3.40 8.63 17.52
CA ALA A 379 2.72 9.87 17.89
C ALA A 379 1.52 10.15 16.99
N SER A 380 1.66 9.94 15.66
CA SER A 380 0.58 10.09 14.68
C SER A 380 -0.57 9.12 14.96
N VAL A 381 -0.29 7.83 15.21
CA VAL A 381 -1.31 6.83 15.57
C VAL A 381 -2.01 7.20 16.87
N LYS A 382 -1.25 7.63 17.89
CA LYS A 382 -1.82 8.05 19.17
C LYS A 382 -2.70 9.30 19.04
N ALA A 383 -2.27 10.26 18.24
CA ALA A 383 -3.04 11.49 18.01
C ALA A 383 -4.34 11.17 17.26
N SER A 384 -4.28 10.34 16.20
CA SER A 384 -5.46 9.91 15.43
C SER A 384 -6.49 9.19 16.30
N ALA A 385 -6.04 8.33 17.22
CA ALA A 385 -6.93 7.62 18.16
C ALA A 385 -7.64 8.54 19.16
N LEU A 386 -7.23 9.80 19.28
CA LEU A 386 -7.88 10.81 20.13
C LEU A 386 -8.93 11.63 19.37
N ILE A 387 -9.05 11.47 18.06
CA ILE A 387 -10.15 12.05 17.30
C ILE A 387 -11.40 11.20 17.55
N LEU A 388 -12.26 11.71 18.42
CA LEU A 388 -13.49 11.00 18.79
C LEU A 388 -14.56 11.23 17.72
N SER A 389 -15.38 10.19 17.45
CA SER A 389 -16.58 10.28 16.61
C SER A 389 -17.70 10.99 17.38
N PRO A 390 -18.59 11.74 16.68
CA PRO A 390 -18.52 12.03 15.26
C PRO A 390 -17.49 13.15 14.96
N PHE A 391 -16.93 13.10 13.76
CA PHE A 391 -15.86 14.01 13.32
C PHE A 391 -16.41 15.44 13.09
N ASP A 392 -17.59 15.58 12.50
CA ASP A 392 -18.28 16.85 12.25
C ASP A 392 -18.54 17.64 13.55
N TYR A 393 -18.89 16.95 14.64
CA TYR A 393 -19.03 17.56 15.96
C TYR A 393 -17.71 18.18 16.43
N ARG A 394 -16.58 17.56 16.11
CA ARG A 394 -15.25 18.07 16.45
C ARG A 394 -14.83 19.26 15.59
N LEU A 395 -15.38 19.38 14.39
CA LEU A 395 -15.18 20.55 13.53
C LEU A 395 -16.05 21.74 13.97
N SER A 396 -17.27 21.49 14.44
CA SER A 396 -18.27 22.53 14.74
C SER A 396 -18.02 23.29 16.02
N GLU A 397 -17.15 22.81 16.90
CA GLU A 397 -16.92 23.41 18.20
C GLU A 397 -15.71 24.35 18.26
N GLU A 398 -15.70 25.23 19.27
CA GLU A 398 -14.65 26.20 19.65
C GLU A 398 -13.22 25.59 19.79
N PHE A 399 -13.05 24.31 19.48
CA PHE A 399 -11.84 23.51 19.72
C PHE A 399 -10.85 23.52 18.56
N ALA A 400 -11.09 24.25 17.48
CA ALA A 400 -10.31 24.16 16.24
C ALA A 400 -8.79 24.41 16.42
N ALA A 401 -8.37 25.26 17.34
CA ALA A 401 -6.97 25.63 17.53
C ALA A 401 -6.15 24.63 18.37
N GLU A 402 -6.79 23.91 19.31
CA GLU A 402 -6.15 22.93 20.20
C GLU A 402 -6.80 21.53 20.04
N SER A 403 -7.43 21.28 18.90
CA SER A 403 -8.19 20.06 18.66
C SER A 403 -7.29 18.86 18.42
N SER A 404 -7.82 17.67 18.72
CA SER A 404 -7.18 16.40 18.36
C SER A 404 -6.93 16.29 16.85
N ILE A 405 -7.79 16.89 16.02
CA ILE A 405 -7.66 16.96 14.55
C ILE A 405 -6.40 17.77 14.17
N SER A 406 -6.25 18.99 14.73
CA SER A 406 -5.08 19.84 14.48
C SER A 406 -3.78 19.19 14.93
N ASN A 407 -3.82 18.53 16.11
CA ASN A 407 -2.65 17.80 16.62
C ASN A 407 -2.28 16.63 15.70
N THR A 408 -3.26 15.84 15.24
CA THR A 408 -3.03 14.73 14.32
C THR A 408 -2.41 15.21 13.01
N ALA A 409 -2.92 16.29 12.42
CA ALA A 409 -2.34 16.88 11.22
C ALA A 409 -0.88 17.30 11.44
N SER A 410 -0.56 17.90 12.59
CA SER A 410 0.81 18.32 12.92
C SER A 410 1.77 17.14 13.09
N GLU A 411 1.33 16.05 13.71
CA GLU A 411 2.16 14.83 13.84
C GLU A 411 2.41 14.17 12.48
N LEU A 412 1.42 14.13 11.59
CA LEU A 412 1.56 13.61 10.23
C LEU A 412 2.49 14.48 9.37
N GLU A 413 2.39 15.81 9.46
CA GLU A 413 3.31 16.75 8.82
C GLU A 413 4.74 16.55 9.33
N ASN A 414 4.92 16.30 10.62
CA ASN A 414 6.24 15.98 11.22
C ASN A 414 6.77 14.64 10.69
N LEU A 415 5.94 13.60 10.66
CA LEU A 415 6.30 12.30 10.09
C LEU A 415 6.76 12.43 8.63
N SER A 416 6.00 13.17 7.82
CA SER A 416 6.34 13.41 6.41
C SER A 416 7.70 14.08 6.26
N LYS A 417 8.01 15.12 7.05
CA LYS A 417 9.31 15.80 7.03
C LYS A 417 10.48 14.85 7.34
N LEU A 418 10.32 13.96 8.32
CA LEU A 418 11.33 12.97 8.68
C LEU A 418 11.52 11.91 7.58
N LEU A 419 10.42 11.45 6.95
CA LEU A 419 10.49 10.53 5.81
C LEU A 419 11.16 11.18 4.58
N ILE A 420 10.92 12.47 4.31
CA ILE A 420 11.62 13.25 3.27
C ILE A 420 13.12 13.33 3.59
N GLU A 421 13.49 13.53 4.86
CA GLU A 421 14.91 13.52 5.29
C GLU A 421 15.56 12.16 5.04
N LEU A 422 14.86 11.05 5.37
CA LEU A 422 15.34 9.70 5.05
C LEU A 422 15.52 9.54 3.53
N GLY A 423 14.54 9.97 2.73
CA GLY A 423 14.63 9.97 1.28
C GLY A 423 15.86 10.73 0.77
N ARG A 424 16.13 11.92 1.31
CA ARG A 424 17.30 12.74 0.93
C ARG A 424 18.63 12.06 1.28
N LYS A 425 18.73 11.42 2.45
CA LYS A 425 19.93 10.63 2.84
C LYS A 425 20.16 9.44 1.90
N LEU A 426 19.11 8.91 1.31
CA LEU A 426 19.14 7.85 0.30
C LEU A 426 19.36 8.38 -1.13
N GLY A 427 19.46 9.70 -1.32
CA GLY A 427 19.61 10.34 -2.63
C GLY A 427 18.31 10.47 -3.41
N TYR A 428 17.15 10.44 -2.74
CA TYR A 428 15.84 10.63 -3.37
C TYR A 428 15.35 12.07 -3.17
N GLU A 429 14.85 12.66 -4.26
CA GLU A 429 14.01 13.85 -4.19
C GLU A 429 12.55 13.40 -4.32
N ILE A 430 11.79 13.58 -3.27
CA ILE A 430 10.37 13.24 -3.21
C ILE A 430 9.57 14.51 -2.95
N ASP A 431 8.71 14.86 -3.90
CA ASP A 431 7.75 15.94 -3.75
C ASP A 431 6.54 15.41 -2.96
N PRO A 432 6.24 15.97 -1.77
CA PRO A 432 5.10 15.54 -0.99
C PRO A 432 3.77 15.89 -1.65
N THR A 433 3.73 16.87 -2.56
CA THR A 433 2.50 17.32 -3.20
C THR A 433 1.98 16.31 -4.21
N ILE A 434 0.67 16.07 -4.19
CA ILE A 434 -0.02 15.30 -5.21
C ILE A 434 -0.37 16.29 -6.33
N ARG A 435 0.19 16.08 -7.52
CA ARG A 435 -0.27 16.84 -8.69
C ARG A 435 -1.59 16.21 -9.13
N THR A 436 -2.70 16.88 -8.88
CA THR A 436 -3.95 16.58 -9.57
C THR A 436 -3.72 16.75 -11.07
N ARG A 437 -3.99 15.70 -11.82
CA ARG A 437 -3.98 15.74 -13.30
C ARG A 437 -5.22 16.45 -13.81
#